data_a457551cea63669e7d0c7bfa87e3ce30
#
_entry.id   a457551cea63669e7d0c7bfa87e3ce30
#
_cell.length_a   1.000
_cell.length_b   1.000
_cell.length_c   1.000
_cell.angle_alpha   90.00
_cell.angle_beta   90.00
_cell.angle_gamma   90.00
#
_symmetry.space_group_name_H-M   'P 1'
#
loop_
_entity.id
_entity.type
_entity.pdbx_description
1 polymer ?
#
loop_
_entity_poly.entity_id
_entity_poly.type
_entity_poly.pdbx_seq_one_letter_code
_entity_poly.pdbx_strand_id
1 'polypeptide(L)'
;SIQLFKDEMHGNRIDIDLENNMLETISIKGMGKSIYYIVDKTNLLMGYNKATGDTINLNYKGGNLNTLNIKGDARGIFYPEIGRTKIDSILNYKSSIINYEINEELTTLYENVEIEYHNTTLKSNNVTIDWNTNNLYAYADEKEESEIISQGQKPIAGRNLEFDLINKKGIIKLGKTAVGDGFYKSNIIYREEPNIYHMNKSIYTTCDHENPHYYFK
;
A
#
# COMPACT_ATOMS: atom_id res chain seq x y z
N SER A 1 0.78 -23.24 -26.20
CA SER A 1 1.02 -23.88 -24.89
C SER A 1 0.31 -23.07 -23.83
N ILE A 2 -0.58 -23.69 -23.05
CA ILE A 2 -1.19 -23.06 -21.89
C ILE A 2 -0.10 -23.00 -20.81
N GLN A 3 0.33 -21.82 -20.44
CA GLN A 3 1.25 -21.62 -19.32
C GLN A 3 0.42 -21.70 -18.03
N LEU A 4 0.61 -22.77 -17.26
CA LEU A 4 -0.03 -22.94 -15.97
C LEU A 4 0.82 -22.24 -14.92
N PHE A 5 0.29 -21.16 -14.33
CA PHE A 5 0.84 -20.54 -13.13
C PHE A 5 0.33 -21.30 -11.89
N LYS A 6 1.23 -21.67 -10.99
CA LYS A 6 0.88 -22.38 -9.76
C LYS A 6 1.27 -21.52 -8.57
N ASP A 7 0.29 -21.24 -7.73
CA ASP A 7 0.55 -20.60 -6.45
C ASP A 7 1.40 -21.52 -5.56
N GLU A 8 2.30 -20.91 -4.81
CA GLU A 8 3.23 -21.63 -3.94
C GLU A 8 3.07 -21.14 -2.49
N MET A 9 3.16 -22.08 -1.56
CA MET A 9 3.03 -21.81 -0.13
C MET A 9 4.07 -22.60 0.65
N HIS A 10 4.74 -21.93 1.60
CA HIS A 10 5.75 -22.52 2.45
C HIS A 10 5.60 -22.03 3.89
N GLY A 11 5.92 -22.86 4.86
CA GLY A 11 5.93 -22.54 6.28
C GLY A 11 6.37 -23.74 7.10
N ASN A 12 6.61 -23.53 8.39
CA ASN A 12 7.00 -24.61 9.30
C ASN A 12 5.85 -25.60 9.54
N ARG A 13 4.61 -25.09 9.51
CA ARG A 13 3.40 -25.88 9.62
C ARG A 13 2.33 -25.35 8.70
N ILE A 14 1.64 -26.25 8.02
CA ILE A 14 0.48 -25.94 7.17
C ILE A 14 -0.69 -26.78 7.70
N ASP A 15 -1.73 -26.09 8.15
CA ASP A 15 -3.00 -26.70 8.54
C ASP A 15 -4.02 -26.45 7.42
N ILE A 16 -4.76 -27.47 7.03
CA ILE A 16 -5.77 -27.40 5.97
C ILE A 16 -7.09 -27.89 6.53
N ASP A 17 -8.12 -27.05 6.46
CA ASP A 17 -9.47 -27.38 6.89
C ASP A 17 -10.38 -27.53 5.67
N LEU A 18 -11.22 -28.56 5.72
CA LEU A 18 -12.20 -28.90 4.69
C LEU A 18 -13.60 -28.88 5.29
N GLU A 19 -14.53 -28.24 4.64
CA GLU A 19 -15.95 -28.32 4.93
C GLU A 19 -16.68 -28.94 3.74
N ASN A 20 -17.47 -30.02 3.99
CA ASN A 20 -18.21 -30.74 2.95
C ASN A 20 -17.32 -31.18 1.75
N ASN A 21 -16.10 -31.64 2.02
CA ASN A 21 -15.08 -31.99 1.03
C ASN A 21 -14.61 -30.81 0.13
N MET A 22 -14.89 -29.58 0.51
CA MET A 22 -14.36 -28.41 -0.15
C MET A 22 -13.34 -27.73 0.77
N LEU A 23 -12.34 -27.11 0.17
CA LEU A 23 -11.34 -26.33 0.87
C LEU A 23 -12.00 -25.11 1.52
N GLU A 24 -11.85 -24.96 2.83
CA GLU A 24 -12.36 -23.84 3.63
C GLU A 24 -11.23 -22.89 4.05
N THR A 25 -10.21 -23.41 4.72
CA THR A 25 -9.07 -22.62 5.14
C THR A 25 -7.74 -23.33 4.92
N ILE A 26 -6.69 -22.53 4.67
CA ILE A 26 -5.29 -22.95 4.78
C ILE A 26 -4.61 -21.97 5.73
N SER A 27 -4.03 -22.49 6.81
CA SER A 27 -3.23 -21.70 7.77
C SER A 27 -1.78 -22.11 7.70
N ILE A 28 -0.91 -21.17 7.35
CA ILE A 28 0.54 -21.34 7.28
C ILE A 28 1.14 -20.65 8.50
N LYS A 29 1.87 -21.38 9.33
CA LYS A 29 2.43 -20.89 10.59
C LYS A 29 3.95 -21.06 10.61
N GLY A 30 4.63 -20.07 11.17
CA GLY A 30 6.08 -20.03 11.31
C GLY A 30 6.79 -19.72 9.99
N MET A 31 7.19 -18.45 9.80
CA MET A 31 7.85 -17.95 8.61
C MET A 31 7.10 -18.27 7.31
N GLY A 32 5.79 -17.97 7.32
CA GLY A 32 4.92 -18.18 6.17
C GLY A 32 5.40 -17.41 4.95
N LYS A 33 5.36 -18.07 3.78
CA LYS A 33 5.65 -17.47 2.48
C LYS A 33 4.59 -17.92 1.49
N SER A 34 4.12 -17.01 0.65
CA SER A 34 3.24 -17.35 -0.46
C SER A 34 3.66 -16.62 -1.73
N ILE A 35 3.44 -17.26 -2.87
CA ILE A 35 3.51 -16.65 -4.19
C ILE A 35 2.15 -16.84 -4.83
N TYR A 36 1.52 -15.74 -5.22
CA TYR A 36 0.21 -15.71 -5.86
C TYR A 36 0.31 -15.04 -7.23
N TYR A 37 -0.09 -15.75 -8.29
CA TYR A 37 -0.07 -15.25 -9.65
C TYR A 37 -1.39 -14.59 -10.01
N ILE A 38 -1.32 -13.35 -10.49
CA ILE A 38 -2.47 -12.54 -10.87
C ILE A 38 -2.65 -12.64 -12.37
N VAL A 39 -3.80 -13.15 -12.80
CA VAL A 39 -4.16 -13.29 -14.20
C VAL A 39 -5.43 -12.48 -14.51
N ASP A 40 -5.54 -12.00 -15.73
CA ASP A 40 -6.75 -11.35 -16.20
C ASP A 40 -7.86 -12.37 -16.59
N LYS A 41 -9.01 -11.86 -17.03
CA LYS A 41 -10.15 -12.68 -17.45
C LYS A 41 -9.85 -13.60 -18.66
N THR A 42 -8.73 -13.38 -19.34
CA THR A 42 -8.26 -14.19 -20.48
C THR A 42 -7.14 -15.16 -20.08
N ASN A 43 -6.88 -15.32 -18.78
CA ASN A 43 -5.76 -16.10 -18.20
C ASN A 43 -4.37 -15.61 -18.63
N LEU A 44 -4.22 -14.34 -18.97
CA LEU A 44 -2.92 -13.73 -19.21
C LEU A 44 -2.35 -13.22 -17.89
N LEU A 45 -1.05 -13.48 -17.66
CA LEU A 45 -0.33 -13.01 -16.48
C LEU A 45 -0.29 -11.48 -16.45
N MET A 46 -0.75 -10.91 -15.35
CA MET A 46 -0.67 -9.48 -15.05
C MET A 46 0.48 -9.17 -14.10
N GLY A 47 0.93 -10.17 -13.37
CA GLY A 47 1.99 -10.06 -12.38
C GLY A 47 1.88 -11.15 -11.33
N TYR A 48 2.72 -11.08 -10.31
CA TYR A 48 2.61 -11.96 -9.16
C TYR A 48 2.98 -11.22 -7.88
N ASN A 49 2.43 -11.70 -6.79
CA ASN A 49 2.69 -11.16 -5.47
C ASN A 49 3.42 -12.19 -4.61
N LYS A 50 4.52 -11.77 -3.99
CA LYS A 50 5.20 -12.54 -2.94
C LYS A 50 4.83 -11.96 -1.60
N ALA A 51 4.38 -12.81 -0.68
CA ALA A 51 4.03 -12.38 0.65
C ALA A 51 4.74 -13.22 1.71
N THR A 52 5.08 -12.60 2.83
CA THR A 52 5.72 -13.23 3.99
C THR A 52 5.13 -12.70 5.29
N GLY A 53 5.13 -13.52 6.33
CA GLY A 53 4.70 -13.15 7.68
C GLY A 53 4.84 -14.33 8.64
N ASP A 54 4.60 -14.08 9.93
CA ASP A 54 4.61 -15.17 10.94
C ASP A 54 3.49 -16.15 10.69
N THR A 55 2.33 -15.65 10.26
CA THR A 55 1.16 -16.45 9.92
C THR A 55 0.51 -15.91 8.65
N ILE A 56 0.13 -16.84 7.75
CA ILE A 56 -0.66 -16.55 6.55
C ILE A 56 -1.91 -17.43 6.59
N ASN A 57 -3.09 -16.78 6.56
CA ASN A 57 -4.38 -17.49 6.50
C ASN A 57 -5.04 -17.21 5.16
N LEU A 58 -5.42 -18.27 4.45
CA LEU A 58 -6.18 -18.20 3.21
C LEU A 58 -7.57 -18.75 3.51
N ASN A 59 -8.60 -17.96 3.20
CA ASN A 59 -9.99 -18.38 3.37
C ASN A 59 -10.64 -18.54 1.99
N TYR A 60 -11.28 -19.67 1.79
CA TYR A 60 -11.94 -20.04 0.54
C TYR A 60 -13.44 -19.97 0.69
N LYS A 61 -14.12 -19.61 -0.38
CA LYS A 61 -15.59 -19.61 -0.47
C LYS A 61 -16.02 -20.26 -1.78
N GLY A 62 -16.78 -21.35 -1.70
CA GLY A 62 -17.18 -22.10 -2.89
C GLY A 62 -15.99 -22.63 -3.69
N GLY A 63 -14.89 -23.00 -3.03
CA GLY A 63 -13.67 -23.50 -3.65
C GLY A 63 -12.74 -22.44 -4.26
N ASN A 64 -13.12 -21.18 -4.22
CA ASN A 64 -12.29 -20.07 -4.70
C ASN A 64 -11.67 -19.31 -3.53
N LEU A 65 -10.41 -18.86 -3.66
CA LEU A 65 -9.77 -17.99 -2.68
C LEU A 65 -10.57 -16.69 -2.58
N ASN A 66 -10.99 -16.35 -1.35
CA ASN A 66 -11.78 -15.17 -1.05
C ASN A 66 -10.95 -14.10 -0.36
N THR A 67 -10.25 -14.47 0.72
CA THR A 67 -9.38 -13.54 1.45
C THR A 67 -8.05 -14.20 1.81
N LEU A 68 -7.00 -13.37 1.89
CA LEU A 68 -5.69 -13.77 2.40
C LEU A 68 -5.29 -12.77 3.48
N ASN A 69 -4.99 -13.27 4.68
CA ASN A 69 -4.61 -12.47 5.81
C ASN A 69 -3.20 -12.85 6.26
N ILE A 70 -2.31 -11.86 6.39
CA ILE A 70 -0.93 -12.04 6.85
C ILE A 70 -0.74 -11.26 8.12
N LYS A 71 -0.13 -11.87 9.13
CA LYS A 71 0.14 -11.27 10.44
C LYS A 71 1.57 -11.52 10.87
N GLY A 72 2.12 -10.55 11.60
CA GLY A 72 3.46 -10.59 12.18
C GLY A 72 4.54 -10.30 11.13
N ASP A 73 5.16 -9.11 11.18
CA ASP A 73 6.13 -8.59 10.20
C ASP A 73 5.69 -8.88 8.74
N ALA A 74 4.42 -8.55 8.48
CA ALA A 74 3.78 -8.85 7.21
C ALA A 74 4.41 -8.02 6.10
N ARG A 75 4.84 -8.66 5.02
CA ARG A 75 5.46 -8.02 3.86
C ARG A 75 4.86 -8.56 2.58
N GLY A 76 4.72 -7.69 1.61
CA GLY A 76 4.33 -8.05 0.26
C GLY A 76 5.21 -7.35 -0.78
N ILE A 77 5.43 -8.02 -1.89
CA ILE A 77 6.12 -7.48 -3.05
C ILE A 77 5.30 -7.84 -4.28
N PHE A 78 4.74 -6.84 -4.93
CA PHE A 78 4.07 -7.02 -6.21
C PHE A 78 5.06 -6.81 -7.35
N TYR A 79 5.18 -7.81 -8.20
CA TYR A 79 5.98 -7.81 -9.42
C TYR A 79 5.02 -7.69 -10.62
N PRO A 80 4.92 -6.52 -11.25
CA PRO A 80 4.06 -6.35 -12.43
C PRO A 80 4.64 -7.05 -13.65
N GLU A 81 3.78 -7.60 -14.50
CA GLU A 81 4.17 -8.04 -15.84
C GLU A 81 4.22 -6.82 -16.75
N ILE A 82 5.43 -6.39 -17.09
CA ILE A 82 5.68 -5.16 -17.85
C ILE A 82 4.98 -5.21 -19.22
N GLY A 83 4.24 -4.12 -19.51
CA GLY A 83 3.47 -3.97 -20.74
C GLY A 83 2.09 -4.64 -20.72
N ARG A 84 1.69 -5.30 -19.63
CA ARG A 84 0.37 -5.89 -19.43
C ARG A 84 -0.43 -5.22 -18.33
N THR A 85 0.23 -4.76 -17.30
CA THR A 85 -0.37 -3.89 -16.26
C THR A 85 0.02 -2.45 -16.46
N LYS A 86 -0.77 -1.53 -15.92
CA LYS A 86 -0.45 -0.10 -15.89
C LYS A 86 0.55 0.25 -14.78
N ILE A 87 0.75 -0.64 -13.82
CA ILE A 87 1.81 -0.53 -12.82
C ILE A 87 3.13 -0.87 -13.50
N ASP A 88 4.05 0.07 -13.50
CA ASP A 88 5.30 0.03 -14.30
C ASP A 88 6.56 -0.28 -13.47
N SER A 89 6.41 -0.55 -12.18
CA SER A 89 7.52 -0.86 -11.29
C SER A 89 7.09 -1.79 -10.15
N ILE A 90 8.06 -2.39 -9.48
CA ILE A 90 7.84 -3.19 -8.29
C ILE A 90 7.25 -2.31 -7.18
N LEU A 91 6.22 -2.82 -6.49
CA LEU A 91 5.63 -2.21 -5.32
C LEU A 91 5.97 -3.08 -4.10
N ASN A 92 6.77 -2.51 -3.18
CA ASN A 92 7.05 -3.14 -1.89
C ASN A 92 6.14 -2.55 -0.83
N TYR A 93 5.65 -3.40 0.08
CA TYR A 93 4.83 -2.94 1.20
C TYR A 93 4.98 -3.84 2.42
N LYS A 94 4.92 -3.24 3.59
CA LYS A 94 5.00 -3.91 4.89
C LYS A 94 4.07 -3.26 5.91
N SER A 95 3.65 -4.05 6.88
CA SER A 95 2.83 -3.60 8.02
C SER A 95 2.80 -4.70 9.10
N SER A 96 2.08 -4.47 10.20
CA SER A 96 1.81 -5.52 11.17
C SER A 96 0.81 -6.55 10.62
N ILE A 97 -0.18 -6.09 9.84
CA ILE A 97 -1.25 -6.92 9.26
C ILE A 97 -1.51 -6.50 7.82
N ILE A 98 -1.60 -7.47 6.93
CA ILE A 98 -2.02 -7.27 5.53
C ILE A 98 -3.25 -8.15 5.26
N ASN A 99 -4.30 -7.55 4.74
CA ASN A 99 -5.50 -8.23 4.26
C ASN A 99 -5.65 -8.04 2.76
N TYR A 100 -5.84 -9.14 2.02
CA TYR A 100 -6.23 -9.10 0.63
C TYR A 100 -7.67 -9.60 0.51
N GLU A 101 -8.52 -8.81 -0.09
CA GLU A 101 -9.88 -9.14 -0.47
C GLU A 101 -9.90 -9.39 -1.98
N ILE A 102 -9.79 -10.66 -2.36
CA ILE A 102 -9.49 -11.06 -3.74
C ILE A 102 -10.59 -10.62 -4.71
N ASN A 103 -11.85 -10.83 -4.33
CA ASN A 103 -12.99 -10.49 -5.19
C ASN A 103 -13.20 -8.98 -5.32
N GLU A 104 -12.86 -8.24 -4.30
CA GLU A 104 -12.98 -6.77 -4.25
C GLU A 104 -11.76 -6.08 -4.88
N GLU A 105 -10.70 -6.85 -5.16
CA GLU A 105 -9.41 -6.35 -5.63
C GLU A 105 -8.83 -5.26 -4.70
N LEU A 106 -8.96 -5.47 -3.37
CA LEU A 106 -8.48 -4.57 -2.33
C LEU A 106 -7.36 -5.20 -1.52
N THR A 107 -6.39 -4.39 -1.14
CA THR A 107 -5.37 -4.74 -0.14
C THR A 107 -5.37 -3.68 0.95
N THR A 108 -5.62 -4.09 2.20
CA THR A 108 -5.60 -3.20 3.35
C THR A 108 -4.45 -3.56 4.28
N LEU A 109 -3.68 -2.56 4.66
CA LEU A 109 -2.52 -2.66 5.54
C LEU A 109 -2.82 -1.91 6.83
N TYR A 110 -2.48 -2.50 7.97
CA TYR A 110 -2.73 -1.93 9.29
C TYR A 110 -1.45 -1.91 10.11
N GLU A 111 -1.23 -0.81 10.81
CA GLU A 111 -0.16 -0.55 11.75
C GLU A 111 1.26 -0.58 11.14
N ASN A 112 2.01 0.47 11.33
CA ASN A 112 3.39 0.61 10.86
C ASN A 112 3.55 0.37 9.35
N VAL A 113 2.60 0.90 8.58
CA VAL A 113 2.59 0.72 7.14
C VAL A 113 3.73 1.50 6.49
N GLU A 114 4.48 0.84 5.62
CA GLU A 114 5.45 1.46 4.72
C GLU A 114 5.28 0.87 3.33
N ILE A 115 5.13 1.73 2.34
CA ILE A 115 5.00 1.36 0.92
C ILE A 115 6.07 2.08 0.13
N GLU A 116 6.80 1.32 -0.67
CA GLU A 116 7.80 1.85 -1.58
C GLU A 116 7.40 1.59 -3.02
N TYR A 117 7.33 2.66 -3.80
CA TYR A 117 7.04 2.62 -5.23
C TYR A 117 7.88 3.65 -5.97
N HIS A 118 8.69 3.21 -6.94
CA HIS A 118 9.74 4.02 -7.55
C HIS A 118 10.64 4.67 -6.47
N ASN A 119 10.81 5.98 -6.56
CA ASN A 119 11.61 6.79 -5.62
C ASN A 119 10.74 7.44 -4.53
N THR A 120 9.59 6.87 -4.25
CA THR A 120 8.63 7.42 -3.29
C THR A 120 8.35 6.39 -2.20
N THR A 121 8.45 6.80 -0.96
CA THR A 121 8.07 6.02 0.22
C THR A 121 6.87 6.68 0.88
N LEU A 122 5.83 5.91 1.16
CA LEU A 122 4.68 6.31 1.95
C LEU A 122 4.74 5.61 3.29
N LYS A 123 4.51 6.35 4.38
CA LYS A 123 4.35 5.83 5.74
C LYS A 123 3.02 6.26 6.30
N SER A 124 2.32 5.34 6.96
CA SER A 124 1.02 5.62 7.57
C SER A 124 0.68 4.56 8.62
N ASN A 125 -0.40 4.77 9.35
CA ASN A 125 -0.95 3.74 10.24
C ASN A 125 -1.88 2.79 9.48
N ASN A 126 -2.69 3.31 8.57
CA ASN A 126 -3.61 2.51 7.77
C ASN A 126 -3.52 2.90 6.29
N VAL A 127 -3.46 1.91 5.41
CA VAL A 127 -3.44 2.12 3.96
C VAL A 127 -4.33 1.11 3.27
N THR A 128 -5.12 1.56 2.32
CA THR A 128 -5.86 0.70 1.38
C THR A 128 -5.33 0.92 -0.03
N ILE A 129 -5.03 -0.15 -0.73
CA ILE A 129 -4.70 -0.16 -2.16
C ILE A 129 -5.91 -0.73 -2.89
N ASP A 130 -6.50 0.05 -3.77
CA ASP A 130 -7.56 -0.37 -4.68
C ASP A 130 -6.93 -0.67 -6.05
N TRP A 131 -6.85 -1.96 -6.38
CA TRP A 131 -6.23 -2.43 -7.62
C TRP A 131 -7.11 -2.22 -8.86
N ASN A 132 -8.43 -2.02 -8.67
CA ASN A 132 -9.34 -1.68 -9.77
C ASN A 132 -9.03 -0.29 -10.32
N THR A 133 -8.81 0.67 -9.41
CA THR A 133 -8.52 2.06 -9.75
C THR A 133 -7.01 2.35 -9.76
N ASN A 134 -6.19 1.46 -9.19
CA ASN A 134 -4.76 1.64 -8.94
C ASN A 134 -4.47 2.86 -8.05
N ASN A 135 -5.36 3.14 -7.12
CA ASN A 135 -5.22 4.20 -6.14
C ASN A 135 -4.86 3.64 -4.77
N LEU A 136 -4.09 4.43 -4.06
CA LEU A 136 -3.68 4.16 -2.70
C LEU A 136 -4.26 5.27 -1.80
N TYR A 137 -4.89 4.85 -0.70
CA TYR A 137 -5.50 5.73 0.29
C TYR A 137 -4.85 5.49 1.64
N ALA A 138 -4.20 6.51 2.20
CA ALA A 138 -3.62 6.44 3.53
C ALA A 138 -4.41 7.30 4.51
N TYR A 139 -4.66 6.75 5.68
CA TYR A 139 -5.39 7.39 6.76
C TYR A 139 -4.58 7.33 8.04
N ALA A 140 -4.37 8.48 8.64
CA ALA A 140 -3.78 8.59 9.95
C ALA A 140 -4.85 8.88 11.00
N ASP A 141 -4.64 8.34 12.21
CA ASP A 141 -5.46 8.65 13.36
C ASP A 141 -5.23 10.10 13.83
N GLU A 142 -6.05 10.58 14.79
CA GLU A 142 -5.98 11.99 15.24
C GLU A 142 -4.60 12.45 15.74
N LYS A 143 -3.78 11.52 16.20
CA LYS A 143 -2.45 11.78 16.79
C LYS A 143 -1.27 11.47 15.86
N GLU A 144 -1.53 10.89 14.71
CA GLU A 144 -0.52 10.46 13.77
C GLU A 144 -0.74 11.13 12.41
N GLU A 145 0.26 11.13 11.57
CA GLU A 145 0.21 11.67 10.23
C GLU A 145 0.71 10.64 9.23
N SER A 146 0.10 10.63 8.05
CA SER A 146 0.66 9.94 6.89
C SER A 146 1.76 10.79 6.30
N GLU A 147 2.85 10.17 5.88
CA GLU A 147 3.98 10.85 5.26
C GLU A 147 4.26 10.30 3.87
N ILE A 148 4.54 11.19 2.93
CA ILE A 148 5.11 10.84 1.63
C ILE A 148 6.51 11.45 1.52
N ILE A 149 7.47 10.61 1.15
CA ILE A 149 8.88 10.97 1.04
C ILE A 149 9.33 10.63 -0.38
N SER A 150 9.67 11.64 -1.16
CA SER A 150 10.32 11.45 -2.45
C SER A 150 11.84 11.56 -2.28
N GLN A 151 12.59 10.77 -3.04
CA GLN A 151 14.05 10.76 -2.93
C GLN A 151 14.66 12.16 -3.05
N GLY A 152 15.48 12.54 -2.09
CA GLY A 152 16.13 13.85 -2.05
C GLY A 152 15.25 15.02 -1.59
N GLN A 153 14.02 14.76 -1.18
CA GLN A 153 13.08 15.76 -0.69
C GLN A 153 12.78 15.62 0.80
N LYS A 154 12.31 16.70 1.42
CA LYS A 154 11.75 16.66 2.77
C LYS A 154 10.39 15.95 2.74
N PRO A 155 10.03 15.23 3.82
CA PRO A 155 8.72 14.61 3.93
C PRO A 155 7.59 15.63 3.79
N ILE A 156 6.49 15.20 3.16
CA ILE A 156 5.22 15.91 3.23
C ILE A 156 4.31 15.06 4.11
N ALA A 157 3.89 15.60 5.22
CA ALA A 157 3.00 14.94 6.16
C ALA A 157 1.59 15.49 6.07
N GLY A 158 0.59 14.68 6.37
CA GLY A 158 -0.81 15.09 6.41
C GLY A 158 -1.71 13.99 6.95
N ARG A 159 -3.01 14.28 7.14
CA ARG A 159 -3.93 13.30 7.73
C ARG A 159 -4.43 12.26 6.74
N ASN A 160 -4.82 12.69 5.55
CA ASN A 160 -5.33 11.82 4.50
C ASN A 160 -4.50 12.03 3.26
N LEU A 161 -4.07 10.93 2.68
CA LEU A 161 -3.28 10.93 1.46
C LEU A 161 -3.92 9.99 0.46
N GLU A 162 -4.07 10.47 -0.76
CA GLU A 162 -4.48 9.69 -1.93
C GLU A 162 -3.36 9.74 -2.95
N PHE A 163 -2.98 8.60 -3.52
CA PHE A 163 -1.91 8.52 -4.51
C PHE A 163 -2.30 7.58 -5.66
N ASP A 164 -2.27 8.12 -6.87
CA ASP A 164 -2.47 7.39 -8.11
C ASP A 164 -1.14 6.72 -8.52
N LEU A 165 -1.10 5.41 -8.47
CA LEU A 165 0.09 4.60 -8.79
C LEU A 165 0.46 4.68 -10.28
N ILE A 166 -0.50 4.95 -11.17
CA ILE A 166 -0.28 5.03 -12.62
C ILE A 166 0.28 6.39 -13.00
N ASN A 167 -0.44 7.46 -12.64
CA ASN A 167 -0.08 8.83 -13.00
C ASN A 167 0.95 9.44 -12.04
N LYS A 168 1.23 8.76 -10.91
CA LYS A 168 2.18 9.21 -9.86
C LYS A 168 1.82 10.57 -9.28
N LYS A 169 0.52 10.87 -9.27
CA LYS A 169 -0.07 12.09 -8.71
C LYS A 169 -0.63 11.81 -7.31
N GLY A 170 -0.68 12.84 -6.48
CA GLY A 170 -1.18 12.68 -5.12
C GLY A 170 -1.91 13.89 -4.59
N ILE A 171 -2.77 13.64 -3.61
CA ILE A 171 -3.49 14.66 -2.84
C ILE A 171 -3.22 14.41 -1.36
N ILE A 172 -2.78 15.43 -0.64
CA ILE A 172 -2.55 15.37 0.79
C ILE A 172 -3.42 16.44 1.45
N LYS A 173 -4.32 16.03 2.35
CA LYS A 173 -5.19 16.93 3.10
C LYS A 173 -4.55 17.28 4.44
N LEU A 174 -4.70 18.56 4.84
CA LEU A 174 -4.06 19.14 6.03
C LEU A 174 -2.55 18.90 6.04
N GLY A 175 -1.94 19.16 4.85
CA GLY A 175 -0.54 18.84 4.61
C GLY A 175 0.41 19.87 5.19
N LYS A 176 1.58 19.40 5.62
CA LYS A 176 2.71 20.22 6.04
C LYS A 176 4.02 19.68 5.47
N THR A 177 4.95 20.61 5.18
CA THR A 177 6.30 20.25 4.74
C THR A 177 7.28 21.37 5.08
N ALA A 178 8.56 21.00 5.19
CA ALA A 178 9.64 21.97 5.35
C ALA A 178 10.32 22.21 3.98
N VAL A 179 10.56 23.48 3.64
CA VAL A 179 11.30 23.88 2.44
C VAL A 179 12.30 24.97 2.81
N GLY A 180 13.59 24.73 2.59
CA GLY A 180 14.65 25.61 3.09
C GLY A 180 14.60 25.73 4.62
N ASP A 181 14.57 26.94 5.12
CA ASP A 181 14.51 27.26 6.55
C ASP A 181 13.08 27.48 7.06
N GLY A 182 12.06 27.18 6.25
CA GLY A 182 10.68 27.44 6.60
C GLY A 182 9.76 26.24 6.46
N PHE A 183 8.53 26.44 6.94
CA PHE A 183 7.49 25.45 6.98
C PHE A 183 6.27 25.93 6.19
N TYR A 184 5.72 25.05 5.36
CA TYR A 184 4.45 25.26 4.70
C TYR A 184 3.39 24.39 5.38
N LYS A 185 2.23 25.00 5.66
CA LYS A 185 1.01 24.29 6.06
C LYS A 185 -0.08 24.62 5.06
N SER A 186 -0.83 23.62 4.60
CA SER A 186 -1.83 23.78 3.56
C SER A 186 -3.06 22.93 3.84
N ASN A 187 -4.24 23.41 3.48
CA ASN A 187 -5.45 22.59 3.55
C ASN A 187 -5.36 21.41 2.59
N ILE A 188 -4.79 21.65 1.40
CA ILE A 188 -4.60 20.62 0.37
C ILE A 188 -3.27 20.87 -0.33
N ILE A 189 -2.45 19.82 -0.45
CA ILE A 189 -1.26 19.77 -1.26
C ILE A 189 -1.53 18.79 -2.39
N TYR A 190 -1.39 19.25 -3.64
CA TYR A 190 -1.45 18.42 -4.83
C TYR A 190 -0.03 18.15 -5.31
N ARG A 191 0.34 16.89 -5.45
CA ARG A 191 1.55 16.47 -6.14
C ARG A 191 1.20 16.21 -7.60
N GLU A 192 1.67 17.04 -8.50
CA GLU A 192 1.45 16.89 -9.94
C GLU A 192 2.54 16.06 -10.60
N GLU A 193 3.79 16.26 -10.19
CA GLU A 193 4.98 15.53 -10.60
C GLU A 193 5.89 15.29 -9.38
N PRO A 194 6.94 14.47 -9.47
CA PRO A 194 7.82 14.17 -8.33
C PRO A 194 8.34 15.41 -7.59
N ASN A 195 8.52 16.54 -8.28
CA ASN A 195 9.11 17.77 -7.74
C ASN A 195 8.18 18.99 -7.85
N ILE A 196 6.93 18.80 -8.30
CA ILE A 196 5.97 19.91 -8.50
C ILE A 196 4.77 19.70 -7.60
N TYR A 197 4.57 20.68 -6.71
CA TYR A 197 3.46 20.68 -5.75
C TYR A 197 2.67 21.97 -5.87
N HIS A 198 1.35 21.85 -5.89
CA HIS A 198 0.42 22.97 -5.81
C HIS A 198 -0.23 22.95 -4.43
N MET A 199 -0.25 24.08 -3.77
CA MET A 199 -0.79 24.23 -2.42
C MET A 199 -1.98 25.18 -2.42
N ASN A 200 -3.04 24.78 -1.74
CA ASN A 200 -4.27 25.58 -1.65
C ASN A 200 -4.51 26.02 -0.19
N LYS A 201 -4.77 27.33 -0.02
CA LYS A 201 -4.94 27.96 1.30
C LYS A 201 -3.76 27.66 2.20
N SER A 202 -2.58 28.07 1.78
CA SER A 202 -1.32 27.78 2.44
C SER A 202 -0.86 28.96 3.28
N ILE A 203 -0.13 28.62 4.32
CA ILE A 203 0.66 29.58 5.08
C ILE A 203 2.14 29.17 5.05
N TYR A 204 3.02 30.17 5.01
CA TYR A 204 4.46 29.98 5.16
C TYR A 204 4.93 30.66 6.44
N THR A 205 5.81 30.01 7.18
CA THR A 205 6.42 30.52 8.40
C THR A 205 7.81 29.95 8.59
N THR A 206 8.70 30.68 9.26
CA THR A 206 9.97 30.14 9.76
C THR A 206 9.87 29.76 11.24
N CYS A 207 8.66 29.85 11.84
CA CYS A 207 8.39 29.43 13.21
C CYS A 207 7.98 27.95 13.22
N ASP A 208 8.66 27.13 14.03
CA ASP A 208 8.44 25.68 14.16
C ASP A 208 7.28 25.31 15.10
N HIS A 209 6.66 26.28 15.76
CA HIS A 209 5.51 26.05 16.63
C HIS A 209 4.29 25.57 15.84
N GLU A 210 3.47 24.73 16.45
CA GLU A 210 2.21 24.25 15.86
C GLU A 210 1.28 25.42 15.49
N ASN A 211 1.22 26.45 16.36
CA ASN A 211 0.57 27.73 16.12
C ASN A 211 1.65 28.81 15.97
N PRO A 212 2.10 29.14 14.76
CA PRO A 212 3.20 30.06 14.54
C PRO A 212 2.82 31.49 14.96
N HIS A 213 3.80 32.21 15.57
CA HIS A 213 3.60 33.58 15.99
C HIS A 213 3.44 34.57 14.81
N TYR A 214 3.92 34.19 13.63
CA TYR A 214 3.80 34.98 12.40
C TYR A 214 3.78 34.03 11.19
N TYR A 215 3.12 34.46 10.14
CA TYR A 215 3.03 33.71 8.88
C TYR A 215 2.67 34.62 7.71
N PHE A 216 2.96 34.14 6.50
CA PHE A 216 2.53 34.73 5.25
C PHE A 216 1.44 33.81 4.62
N LYS A 217 0.45 34.42 3.98
CA LYS A 217 -0.62 33.72 3.22
C LYS A 217 -0.41 33.88 1.75
#